data_e1d1d6a91123464ad8c8b86833d86097
#
_entry.id   e1d1d6a91123464ad8c8b86833d86097
#
_cell.length_a   1.000
_cell.length_b   1.000
_cell.length_c   1.000
_cell.angle_alpha   90.00
_cell.angle_beta   90.00
_cell.angle_gamma   90.00
#
_symmetry.space_group_name_H-M   'P 1'
#
loop_
_entity.id
_entity.type
_entity.pdbx_description
1 polymer ?
#
loop_
_entity_poly.entity_id
_entity_poly.type
_entity_poly.pdbx_seq_one_letter_code
_entity_poly.pdbx_strand_id
1 'polypeptide(L)'
;MSEEEARAYAQEGADTFAPLRDHYSNWEDALFKKSAFNQNYEFSAQGGSELTNFFASLNYKTEDGMINTTGMEGFTGRVNVTHKSKDGKMQMGANISFSKQKSEMASEGTAYANAYFVKNWYAIPNLPIYNEDGSFYEGFPLDQLNVPNPLRDQGLDKNTSEVLRSTNSLWASYKIIEGLTIKETISYDFIDNQSTTYWPMNSN
;
A
#
# COMPACT_ATOMS: atom_id res chain seq x y z
N MET A 1 -1.18 46.59 19.64
CA MET A 1 -0.56 45.84 20.74
C MET A 1 0.59 46.64 21.24
N SER A 2 0.59 47.04 22.52
CA SER A 2 1.70 47.74 23.16
C SER A 2 2.89 46.77 23.36
N GLU A 3 4.08 47.32 23.65
CA GLU A 3 5.26 46.48 23.92
C GLU A 3 5.06 45.58 25.16
N GLU A 4 4.32 46.08 26.14
CA GLU A 4 3.99 45.34 27.36
C GLU A 4 3.03 44.18 27.07
N GLU A 5 1.99 44.41 26.25
CA GLU A 5 1.08 43.34 25.79
C GLU A 5 1.82 42.28 24.97
N ALA A 6 2.75 42.69 24.12
CA ALA A 6 3.56 41.76 23.34
C ALA A 6 4.48 40.90 24.20
N ARG A 7 5.07 41.49 25.23
CA ARG A 7 5.91 40.75 26.20
C ARG A 7 5.08 39.80 27.05
N ALA A 8 3.91 40.22 27.52
CA ALA A 8 3.00 39.35 28.27
C ALA A 8 2.55 38.15 27.43
N TYR A 9 2.18 38.38 26.19
CA TYR A 9 1.78 37.31 25.26
C TYR A 9 2.93 36.32 24.98
N ALA A 10 4.14 36.85 24.77
CA ALA A 10 5.32 36.01 24.57
C ALA A 10 5.69 35.20 25.82
N GLN A 11 5.51 35.77 27.00
CA GLN A 11 5.76 35.10 28.27
C GLN A 11 4.72 34.00 28.52
N GLU A 12 3.43 34.27 28.28
CA GLU A 12 2.37 33.28 28.38
C GLU A 12 2.62 32.06 27.46
N GLY A 13 3.04 32.32 26.19
CA GLY A 13 3.48 31.27 25.28
C GLY A 13 4.67 30.49 25.82
N ALA A 14 5.69 31.16 26.35
CA ALA A 14 6.85 30.49 26.92
C ALA A 14 6.50 29.65 28.15
N ASP A 15 5.61 30.12 29.00
CA ASP A 15 5.18 29.44 30.23
C ASP A 15 4.31 28.21 29.90
N THR A 16 3.53 28.27 28.82
CA THR A 16 2.73 27.13 28.31
C THR A 16 3.62 25.94 27.92
N PHE A 17 4.80 26.21 27.35
CA PHE A 17 5.75 25.18 26.98
C PHE A 17 6.79 24.83 28.07
N ALA A 18 6.89 25.62 29.13
CA ALA A 18 7.87 25.42 30.18
C ALA A 18 7.84 24.04 30.83
N PRO A 19 6.66 23.44 31.13
CA PRO A 19 6.60 22.13 31.74
C PRO A 19 7.12 20.99 30.83
N LEU A 20 7.17 21.23 29.52
CA LEU A 20 7.59 20.26 28.51
C LEU A 20 9.03 20.49 28.02
N ARG A 21 9.73 21.46 28.59
CA ARG A 21 11.04 21.91 28.13
C ARG A 21 12.11 20.82 28.15
N ASP A 22 12.02 19.90 29.09
CA ASP A 22 12.96 18.81 29.28
C ASP A 22 12.49 17.50 28.64
N HIS A 23 11.33 17.51 27.98
CA HIS A 23 10.80 16.35 27.24
C HIS A 23 11.26 16.35 25.79
N TYR A 24 11.65 15.19 25.30
CA TYR A 24 11.99 14.99 23.90
C TYR A 24 11.34 13.70 23.37
N SER A 25 10.51 13.83 22.34
CA SER A 25 9.92 12.73 21.60
C SER A 25 10.56 12.60 20.23
N ASN A 26 11.05 11.41 19.92
CA ASN A 26 11.47 11.11 18.57
C ASN A 26 10.27 10.60 17.76
N TRP A 27 9.57 11.50 17.13
CA TRP A 27 8.39 11.20 16.31
C TRP A 27 8.72 10.32 15.10
N GLU A 28 9.91 10.50 14.53
CA GLU A 28 10.37 9.67 13.41
C GLU A 28 10.48 8.19 13.80
N ASP A 29 11.13 7.89 14.92
CA ASP A 29 11.23 6.51 15.44
C ASP A 29 9.86 5.91 15.83
N ALA A 30 8.89 6.75 16.20
CA ALA A 30 7.55 6.30 16.55
C ALA A 30 6.69 6.00 15.32
N LEU A 31 6.85 6.76 14.24
CA LEU A 31 6.01 6.70 13.05
C LEU A 31 6.55 5.77 11.97
N PHE A 32 7.87 5.61 11.91
CA PHE A 32 8.54 4.84 10.87
C PHE A 32 9.24 3.61 11.43
N LYS A 33 9.19 2.54 10.68
CA LYS A 33 10.00 1.34 10.96
C LYS A 33 11.46 1.62 10.59
N LYS A 34 12.40 1.14 11.41
CA LYS A 34 13.84 1.19 11.10
C LYS A 34 14.23 0.25 9.95
N SER A 35 13.42 -0.78 9.73
CA SER A 35 13.59 -1.75 8.64
C SER A 35 12.23 -2.26 8.18
N ALA A 36 12.08 -2.42 6.88
CA ALA A 36 10.93 -3.05 6.26
C ALA A 36 11.34 -4.42 5.73
N PHE A 37 10.54 -5.43 6.03
CA PHE A 37 10.83 -6.80 5.64
C PHE A 37 9.99 -7.21 4.45
N ASN A 38 10.65 -7.64 3.37
CA ASN A 38 9.99 -8.05 2.14
C ASN A 38 10.26 -9.53 1.88
N GLN A 39 9.22 -10.25 1.50
CA GLN A 39 9.29 -11.68 1.17
C GLN A 39 8.69 -11.93 -0.20
N ASN A 40 9.31 -12.81 -0.94
CA ASN A 40 8.77 -13.27 -2.22
C ASN A 40 9.03 -14.77 -2.35
N TYR A 41 7.95 -15.54 -2.48
CA TYR A 41 7.99 -16.98 -2.65
C TYR A 41 7.41 -17.33 -4.02
N GLU A 42 8.23 -17.93 -4.85
CA GLU A 42 7.80 -18.38 -6.18
C GLU A 42 7.99 -19.89 -6.31
N PHE A 43 6.97 -20.53 -6.78
CA PHE A 43 6.99 -21.94 -7.19
C PHE A 43 6.57 -22.03 -8.64
N SER A 44 7.36 -22.72 -9.46
CA SER A 44 7.02 -22.95 -10.85
C SER A 44 7.29 -24.39 -11.28
N ALA A 45 6.49 -24.83 -12.22
CA ALA A 45 6.64 -26.13 -12.85
C ALA A 45 6.46 -25.98 -14.36
N GLN A 46 7.28 -26.69 -15.11
CA GLN A 46 7.18 -26.76 -16.56
C GLN A 46 7.44 -28.17 -17.04
N GLY A 47 6.84 -28.50 -18.14
CA GLY A 47 7.02 -29.82 -18.71
C GLY A 47 6.28 -29.93 -20.04
N GLY A 48 6.37 -31.10 -20.63
CA GLY A 48 5.67 -31.34 -21.87
C GLY A 48 6.18 -32.55 -22.63
N SER A 49 5.65 -32.69 -23.83
CA SER A 49 6.03 -33.66 -24.85
C SER A 49 6.37 -32.93 -26.15
N GLU A 50 6.65 -33.68 -27.20
CA GLU A 50 6.84 -33.09 -28.54
C GLU A 50 5.63 -32.28 -29.04
N LEU A 51 4.43 -32.61 -28.54
CA LEU A 51 3.19 -32.00 -28.99
C LEU A 51 2.57 -31.04 -28.01
N THR A 52 2.84 -31.17 -26.71
CA THR A 52 2.19 -30.37 -25.67
C THR A 52 3.25 -29.84 -24.70
N ASN A 53 3.22 -28.56 -24.44
CA ASN A 53 4.05 -27.93 -23.42
C ASN A 53 3.17 -27.17 -22.44
N PHE A 54 3.56 -27.19 -21.19
CA PHE A 54 2.91 -26.41 -20.15
C PHE A 54 3.92 -25.71 -19.26
N PHE A 55 3.50 -24.60 -18.72
CA PHE A 55 4.15 -23.87 -17.65
C PHE A 55 3.10 -23.44 -16.64
N ALA A 56 3.37 -23.63 -15.36
CA ALA A 56 2.54 -23.13 -14.28
C ALA A 56 3.43 -22.47 -13.24
N SER A 57 2.99 -21.35 -12.67
CA SER A 57 3.66 -20.70 -11.54
C SER A 57 2.67 -20.14 -10.54
N LEU A 58 3.10 -20.13 -9.28
CA LEU A 58 2.45 -19.48 -8.16
C LEU A 58 3.48 -18.59 -7.51
N ASN A 59 3.08 -17.37 -7.21
CA ASN A 59 3.91 -16.39 -6.50
C ASN A 59 3.11 -15.80 -5.36
N TYR A 60 3.73 -15.72 -4.19
CA TYR A 60 3.23 -15.00 -3.03
C TYR A 60 4.26 -13.99 -2.59
N LYS A 61 3.85 -12.74 -2.44
CA LYS A 61 4.71 -11.62 -2.08
C LYS A 61 4.12 -10.84 -0.93
N THR A 62 4.96 -10.48 0.03
CA THR A 62 4.63 -9.51 1.07
C THR A 62 5.70 -8.42 1.11
N GLU A 63 5.26 -7.19 1.28
CA GLU A 63 6.11 -6.02 1.43
C GLU A 63 5.64 -5.20 2.62
N ASP A 64 6.50 -5.02 3.60
CA ASP A 64 6.28 -4.06 4.66
C ASP A 64 6.59 -2.66 4.16
N GLY A 65 5.73 -1.69 4.46
CA GLY A 65 6.05 -0.28 4.26
C GLY A 65 6.95 0.26 5.37
N MET A 66 7.66 1.33 5.10
CA MET A 66 8.46 2.04 6.11
C MET A 66 7.60 2.76 7.14
N ILE A 67 6.41 3.21 6.76
CA ILE A 67 5.41 3.73 7.69
C ILE A 67 4.78 2.54 8.43
N ASN A 68 4.63 2.65 9.76
CA ASN A 68 3.88 1.65 10.52
C ASN A 68 2.50 1.46 9.90
N THR A 69 1.85 0.36 9.98
CA THR A 69 0.51 0.12 9.40
C THR A 69 0.42 0.13 7.87
N THR A 70 1.52 0.31 7.14
CA THR A 70 1.51 0.21 5.68
C THR A 70 2.18 -1.07 5.21
N GLY A 71 1.69 -1.60 4.11
CA GLY A 71 2.23 -2.82 3.52
C GLY A 71 1.42 -3.30 2.33
N MET A 72 1.91 -4.34 1.72
CA MET A 72 1.26 -4.99 0.59
C MET A 72 1.41 -6.51 0.71
N GLU A 73 0.37 -7.22 0.39
CA GLU A 73 0.41 -8.65 0.14
C GLU A 73 -0.17 -8.96 -1.24
N GLY A 74 0.43 -9.90 -1.94
CA GLY A 74 0.01 -10.24 -3.28
C GLY A 74 0.18 -11.74 -3.57
N PHE A 75 -0.78 -12.26 -4.31
CA PHE A 75 -0.76 -13.61 -4.85
C PHE A 75 -0.93 -13.55 -6.36
N THR A 76 -0.10 -14.29 -7.10
CA THR A 76 -0.20 -14.40 -8.56
C THR A 76 -0.10 -15.85 -8.98
N GLY A 77 -1.04 -16.27 -9.82
CA GLY A 77 -1.01 -17.58 -10.48
C GLY A 77 -0.96 -17.41 -11.99
N ARG A 78 -0.20 -18.26 -12.66
CA ARG A 78 -0.10 -18.28 -14.12
C ARG A 78 -0.08 -19.70 -14.63
N VAL A 79 -0.80 -19.92 -15.71
CA VAL A 79 -0.77 -21.18 -16.47
C VAL A 79 -0.69 -20.86 -17.95
N ASN A 80 0.28 -21.46 -18.63
CA ASN A 80 0.41 -21.41 -20.08
C ASN A 80 0.44 -22.84 -20.60
N VAL A 81 -0.37 -23.12 -21.59
CA VAL A 81 -0.40 -24.41 -22.25
C VAL A 81 -0.37 -24.18 -23.75
N THR A 82 0.42 -24.96 -24.45
CA THR A 82 0.43 -25.01 -25.92
C THR A 82 0.36 -26.46 -26.41
N HIS A 83 -0.42 -26.67 -27.43
CA HIS A 83 -0.55 -27.98 -28.08
C HIS A 83 -0.41 -27.84 -29.58
N LYS A 84 0.29 -28.79 -30.18
CA LYS A 84 0.47 -28.93 -31.64
C LYS A 84 -0.03 -30.28 -32.09
N SER A 85 -0.81 -30.34 -33.18
CA SER A 85 -1.23 -31.58 -33.78
C SER A 85 -0.06 -32.38 -34.36
N LYS A 86 -0.20 -33.71 -34.45
CA LYS A 86 0.86 -34.58 -34.97
C LYS A 86 1.28 -34.24 -36.40
N ASP A 87 0.35 -33.79 -37.24
CA ASP A 87 0.61 -33.36 -38.63
C ASP A 87 1.19 -31.94 -38.72
N GLY A 88 1.32 -31.25 -37.58
CA GLY A 88 1.85 -29.89 -37.47
C GLY A 88 0.96 -28.82 -38.06
N LYS A 89 -0.25 -29.13 -38.52
CA LYS A 89 -1.14 -28.16 -39.14
C LYS A 89 -1.90 -27.33 -38.15
N MET A 90 -2.24 -27.88 -36.98
CA MET A 90 -2.98 -27.19 -35.94
C MET A 90 -2.11 -26.90 -34.75
N GLN A 91 -2.18 -25.65 -34.23
CA GLN A 91 -1.61 -25.29 -32.94
C GLN A 91 -2.65 -24.53 -32.14
N MET A 92 -2.70 -24.75 -30.86
CA MET A 92 -3.56 -24.03 -29.94
C MET A 92 -2.84 -23.75 -28.64
N GLY A 93 -3.28 -22.74 -27.93
CA GLY A 93 -2.73 -22.42 -26.63
C GLY A 93 -3.69 -21.61 -25.76
N ALA A 94 -3.42 -21.71 -24.47
CA ALA A 94 -4.09 -20.94 -23.44
C ALA A 94 -3.04 -20.25 -22.57
N ASN A 95 -3.26 -18.98 -22.31
CA ASN A 95 -2.52 -18.21 -21.31
C ASN A 95 -3.53 -17.68 -20.29
N ILE A 96 -3.40 -18.10 -19.05
CA ILE A 96 -4.27 -17.72 -17.96
C ILE A 96 -3.40 -17.11 -16.87
N SER A 97 -3.75 -15.93 -16.42
CA SER A 97 -3.08 -15.24 -15.31
C SER A 97 -4.13 -14.67 -14.37
N PHE A 98 -3.90 -14.86 -13.11
CA PHE A 98 -4.71 -14.36 -12.03
C PHE A 98 -3.82 -13.72 -10.99
N SER A 99 -4.20 -12.55 -10.49
CA SER A 99 -3.52 -11.91 -9.38
C SER A 99 -4.52 -11.24 -8.44
N LYS A 100 -4.24 -11.36 -7.15
CA LYS A 100 -4.91 -10.62 -6.08
C LYS A 100 -3.87 -9.88 -5.29
N GLN A 101 -4.05 -8.58 -5.12
CA GLN A 101 -3.18 -7.72 -4.32
C GLN A 101 -4.02 -6.95 -3.32
N LYS A 102 -3.58 -6.95 -2.08
CA LYS A 102 -4.11 -6.10 -1.03
C LYS A 102 -3.02 -5.17 -0.55
N SER A 103 -3.33 -3.88 -0.47
CA SER A 103 -2.40 -2.85 -0.01
C SER A 103 -3.03 -2.08 1.14
N GLU A 104 -2.25 -1.86 2.19
CA GLU A 104 -2.58 -0.95 3.30
C GLU A 104 -1.71 0.29 3.13
N MET A 105 -2.36 1.44 2.98
CA MET A 105 -1.71 2.69 2.63
C MET A 105 -1.85 3.70 3.76
N ALA A 106 -0.86 4.55 3.92
CA ALA A 106 -1.04 5.72 4.77
C ALA A 106 -2.14 6.63 4.21
N SER A 107 -2.85 7.31 5.09
CA SER A 107 -3.80 8.34 4.68
C SER A 107 -3.03 9.52 4.12
N GLU A 108 -3.10 9.73 2.81
CA GLU A 108 -2.53 10.88 2.13
C GLU A 108 -3.66 11.83 1.76
N GLY A 109 -3.97 12.76 2.65
CA GLY A 109 -4.93 13.82 2.37
C GLY A 109 -4.31 14.99 1.61
N THR A 110 -5.13 15.67 0.81
CA THR A 110 -4.76 16.93 0.16
C THR A 110 -4.78 18.12 1.12
N ALA A 111 -5.36 17.98 2.29
CA ALA A 111 -5.40 19.00 3.33
C ALA A 111 -4.18 18.89 4.25
N TYR A 112 -3.66 20.00 4.67
CA TYR A 112 -2.48 20.15 5.55
C TYR A 112 -2.54 19.24 6.79
N ALA A 113 -3.71 19.01 7.34
CA ALA A 113 -3.90 18.24 8.56
C ALA A 113 -3.94 16.72 8.33
N ASN A 114 -4.10 16.23 7.08
CA ASN A 114 -4.42 14.83 6.82
C ASN A 114 -3.28 14.04 6.17
N ALA A 115 -2.27 14.71 5.62
CA ALA A 115 -1.13 14.02 5.04
C ALA A 115 -0.17 13.54 6.13
N TYR A 116 0.09 12.25 6.15
CA TYR A 116 0.89 11.58 7.16
C TYR A 116 2.29 12.19 7.35
N PHE A 117 2.98 12.46 6.24
CA PHE A 117 4.29 13.11 6.26
C PHE A 117 4.22 14.54 6.78
N VAL A 118 3.15 15.26 6.48
CA VAL A 118 2.95 16.64 6.92
C VAL A 118 2.75 16.69 8.44
N LYS A 119 1.95 15.75 9.00
CA LYS A 119 1.77 15.64 10.45
C LYS A 119 3.10 15.40 11.19
N ASN A 120 3.98 14.60 10.62
CA ASN A 120 5.30 14.36 11.19
C ASN A 120 6.18 15.64 11.19
N TRP A 121 6.09 16.45 10.14
CA TRP A 121 6.84 17.71 10.08
C TRP A 121 6.37 18.76 11.09
N TYR A 122 5.08 18.73 11.43
CA TYR A 122 4.50 19.63 12.44
C TYR A 122 4.53 19.06 13.85
N ALA A 123 4.92 17.81 14.02
CA ALA A 123 5.04 17.20 15.33
C ALA A 123 6.15 17.89 16.15
N ILE A 124 5.76 18.47 17.27
CA ILE A 124 6.67 19.23 18.13
C ILE A 124 7.48 18.25 18.99
N PRO A 125 8.82 18.24 18.91
CA PRO A 125 9.66 17.26 19.60
C PRO A 125 9.54 17.26 21.11
N ASN A 126 9.18 18.37 21.72
CA ASN A 126 9.02 18.49 23.17
C ASN A 126 7.62 18.13 23.68
N LEU A 127 6.72 17.62 22.80
CA LEU A 127 5.45 17.06 23.22
C LEU A 127 5.55 15.55 23.41
N PRO A 128 4.99 14.98 24.48
CA PRO A 128 4.96 13.54 24.66
C PRO A 128 4.05 12.88 23.63
N ILE A 129 4.37 11.65 23.26
CA ILE A 129 3.53 10.84 22.38
C ILE A 129 2.34 10.27 23.16
N TYR A 130 2.58 9.91 24.42
CA TYR A 130 1.59 9.29 25.31
C TYR A 130 1.49 10.06 26.62
N ASN A 131 0.34 10.02 27.22
CA ASN A 131 0.10 10.42 28.61
C ASN A 131 0.68 9.36 29.57
N GLU A 132 0.75 9.69 30.87
CA GLU A 132 1.22 8.76 31.91
C GLU A 132 0.35 7.48 32.03
N ASP A 133 -0.92 7.57 31.64
CA ASP A 133 -1.87 6.42 31.63
C ASP A 133 -1.75 5.57 30.36
N GLY A 134 -0.87 5.91 29.42
CA GLY A 134 -0.66 5.20 28.16
C GLY A 134 -1.62 5.62 27.03
N SER A 135 -2.55 6.54 27.26
CA SER A 135 -3.36 7.13 26.20
C SER A 135 -2.53 8.07 25.34
N PHE A 136 -2.97 8.34 24.10
CA PHE A 136 -2.29 9.30 23.25
C PHE A 136 -2.40 10.71 23.81
N TYR A 137 -1.27 11.45 23.78
CA TYR A 137 -1.27 12.83 24.18
C TYR A 137 -1.99 13.69 23.13
N GLU A 138 -3.03 14.39 23.56
CA GLU A 138 -3.87 15.25 22.69
C GLU A 138 -3.75 16.74 23.04
N GLY A 139 -2.93 17.08 24.03
CA GLY A 139 -2.75 18.44 24.54
C GLY A 139 -1.89 19.28 23.60
N PHE A 140 -2.46 19.91 22.59
CA PHE A 140 -1.81 20.99 21.86
C PHE A 140 -2.17 22.33 22.50
N PRO A 141 -1.21 23.06 23.07
CA PRO A 141 -1.49 24.34 23.72
C PRO A 141 -1.74 25.49 22.73
N LEU A 142 -1.73 25.25 21.44
CA LEU A 142 -1.93 26.28 20.42
C LEU A 142 -3.31 26.07 19.78
N ASP A 143 -4.30 26.84 20.22
CA ASP A 143 -5.67 26.90 19.69
C ASP A 143 -5.78 27.12 18.17
N GLN A 144 -4.69 27.38 17.49
CA GLN A 144 -4.67 27.71 16.06
C GLN A 144 -4.06 26.64 15.15
N LEU A 145 -3.41 25.61 15.70
CA LEU A 145 -2.85 24.49 14.97
C LEU A 145 -3.32 23.20 15.62
N ASN A 146 -4.56 22.83 15.36
CA ASN A 146 -5.08 21.54 15.77
C ASN A 146 -4.41 20.44 14.92
N VAL A 147 -3.14 20.12 15.24
CA VAL A 147 -2.41 19.04 14.64
C VAL A 147 -2.61 17.82 15.53
N PRO A 148 -3.46 16.90 15.16
CA PRO A 148 -3.71 15.71 15.97
C PRO A 148 -2.43 14.89 16.11
N ASN A 149 -2.33 14.08 17.17
CA ASN A 149 -1.22 13.17 17.38
C ASN A 149 -1.11 12.20 16.18
N PRO A 150 -0.04 12.30 15.37
CA PRO A 150 0.04 11.52 14.13
C PRO A 150 0.06 10.01 14.36
N LEU A 151 0.53 9.55 15.53
CA LEU A 151 0.55 8.13 15.85
C LEU A 151 -0.84 7.60 16.22
N ARG A 152 -1.68 8.44 16.86
CA ARG A 152 -3.09 8.12 17.12
C ARG A 152 -3.84 7.90 15.82
N ASP A 153 -3.72 8.83 14.91
CA ASP A 153 -4.44 8.77 13.64
C ASP A 153 -3.97 7.60 12.77
N GLN A 154 -2.68 7.31 12.80
CA GLN A 154 -2.12 6.13 12.12
C GLN A 154 -2.78 4.83 12.58
N GLY A 155 -3.10 4.69 13.87
CA GLY A 155 -3.75 3.52 14.42
C GLY A 155 -5.24 3.44 14.12
N LEU A 156 -5.89 4.57 13.90
CA LEU A 156 -7.34 4.69 13.73
C LEU A 156 -7.77 4.71 12.26
N ASP A 157 -7.02 5.40 11.42
CA ASP A 157 -7.34 5.53 10.00
C ASP A 157 -7.00 4.25 9.25
N LYS A 158 -7.91 3.81 8.38
CA LYS A 158 -7.68 2.67 7.50
C LYS A 158 -7.87 3.10 6.05
N ASN A 159 -6.85 2.85 5.25
CA ASN A 159 -6.89 3.06 3.82
C ASN A 159 -6.37 1.79 3.14
N THR A 160 -7.29 0.99 2.62
CA THR A 160 -6.97 -0.29 2.00
C THR A 160 -7.41 -0.30 0.55
N SER A 161 -6.60 -0.89 -0.31
CA SER A 161 -6.94 -1.16 -1.70
C SER A 161 -6.76 -2.64 -1.99
N GLU A 162 -7.78 -3.25 -2.55
CA GLU A 162 -7.74 -4.64 -3.01
C GLU A 162 -7.97 -4.66 -4.52
N VAL A 163 -7.01 -5.22 -5.26
CA VAL A 163 -7.05 -5.31 -6.72
C VAL A 163 -7.05 -6.79 -7.11
N LEU A 164 -8.10 -7.19 -7.79
CA LEU A 164 -8.23 -8.49 -8.43
C LEU A 164 -8.06 -8.31 -9.93
N ARG A 165 -7.15 -9.06 -10.54
CA ARG A 165 -6.96 -9.04 -11.98
C ARG A 165 -6.91 -10.45 -12.53
N SER A 166 -7.58 -10.66 -13.65
CA SER A 166 -7.48 -11.90 -14.43
C SER A 166 -7.28 -11.54 -15.89
N THR A 167 -6.24 -12.09 -16.48
CA THR A 167 -5.93 -11.92 -17.92
C THR A 167 -5.89 -13.29 -18.57
N ASN A 168 -6.77 -13.50 -19.52
CA ASN A 168 -6.96 -14.80 -20.15
C ASN A 168 -6.92 -14.65 -21.66
N SER A 169 -6.22 -15.55 -22.30
CA SER A 169 -6.12 -15.59 -23.76
C SER A 169 -6.14 -17.05 -24.25
N LEU A 170 -7.00 -17.30 -25.19
CA LEU A 170 -7.07 -18.56 -25.93
C LEU A 170 -6.76 -18.26 -27.38
N TRP A 171 -5.94 -19.07 -28.00
CA TRP A 171 -5.65 -18.92 -29.42
C TRP A 171 -5.58 -20.29 -30.11
N ALA A 172 -5.94 -20.28 -31.36
CA ALA A 172 -5.77 -21.43 -32.24
C ALA A 172 -5.27 -20.93 -33.60
N SER A 173 -4.43 -21.73 -34.23
CA SER A 173 -3.97 -21.50 -35.60
C SER A 173 -4.02 -22.76 -36.40
N TYR A 174 -4.35 -22.61 -37.68
CA TYR A 174 -4.45 -23.71 -38.63
C TYR A 174 -3.74 -23.36 -39.94
N LYS A 175 -2.80 -24.19 -40.33
CA LYS A 175 -2.07 -24.11 -41.61
C LYS A 175 -2.96 -24.75 -42.69
N ILE A 176 -3.56 -23.97 -43.56
CA ILE A 176 -4.44 -24.43 -44.64
C ILE A 176 -3.61 -25.09 -45.75
N ILE A 177 -2.63 -24.36 -46.22
CA ILE A 177 -1.63 -24.78 -47.22
C ILE A 177 -0.27 -24.25 -46.85
N GLU A 178 0.76 -24.63 -47.55
CA GLU A 178 2.08 -24.06 -47.38
C GLU A 178 2.07 -22.55 -47.66
N GLY A 179 2.58 -21.73 -46.72
CA GLY A 179 2.54 -20.28 -46.80
C GLY A 179 1.26 -19.61 -46.33
N LEU A 180 0.16 -20.37 -46.03
CA LEU A 180 -1.08 -19.76 -45.55
C LEU A 180 -1.55 -20.39 -44.24
N THR A 181 -1.57 -19.58 -43.20
CA THR A 181 -2.03 -19.94 -41.84
C THR A 181 -3.10 -18.94 -41.38
N ILE A 182 -4.19 -19.43 -40.86
CA ILE A 182 -5.18 -18.64 -40.14
C ILE A 182 -4.90 -18.79 -38.64
N LYS A 183 -4.96 -17.67 -37.90
CA LYS A 183 -4.87 -17.64 -36.45
C LYS A 183 -6.00 -16.81 -35.88
N GLU A 184 -6.67 -17.38 -34.90
CA GLU A 184 -7.70 -16.71 -34.11
C GLU A 184 -7.21 -16.58 -32.66
N THR A 185 -7.49 -15.45 -32.02
CA THR A 185 -7.17 -15.21 -30.60
C THR A 185 -8.37 -14.55 -29.95
N ILE A 186 -8.79 -15.12 -28.83
CA ILE A 186 -9.83 -14.59 -27.97
C ILE A 186 -9.19 -14.25 -26.63
N SER A 187 -9.34 -13.01 -26.18
CA SER A 187 -8.83 -12.55 -24.89
C SER A 187 -9.95 -12.00 -24.04
N TYR A 188 -9.87 -12.27 -22.74
CA TYR A 188 -10.76 -11.73 -21.73
C TYR A 188 -9.95 -11.24 -20.55
N ASP A 189 -10.04 -9.95 -20.28
CA ASP A 189 -9.38 -9.29 -19.16
C ASP A 189 -10.43 -8.77 -18.18
N PHE A 190 -10.21 -9.06 -16.92
CA PHE A 190 -11.05 -8.62 -15.82
C PHE A 190 -10.19 -7.90 -14.78
N ILE A 191 -10.65 -6.75 -14.32
CA ILE A 191 -10.05 -6.01 -13.22
C ILE A 191 -11.18 -5.56 -12.29
N ASP A 192 -11.05 -5.92 -11.02
CA ASP A 192 -11.86 -5.38 -9.93
C ASP A 192 -10.94 -4.64 -8.96
N ASN A 193 -11.28 -3.42 -8.63
CA ASN A 193 -10.53 -2.60 -7.70
C ASN A 193 -11.48 -2.06 -6.62
N GLN A 194 -11.26 -2.51 -5.40
CA GLN A 194 -12.03 -2.10 -4.23
C GLN A 194 -11.12 -1.27 -3.32
N SER A 195 -11.52 -0.02 -3.10
CA SER A 195 -10.82 0.88 -2.19
C SER A 195 -11.72 1.22 -1.01
N THR A 196 -11.20 1.06 0.18
CA THR A 196 -11.92 1.36 1.42
C THR A 196 -11.09 2.34 2.22
N THR A 197 -11.68 3.50 2.49
CA THR A 197 -11.11 4.49 3.40
C THR A 197 -12.06 4.66 4.58
N TYR A 198 -11.53 4.53 5.78
CA TYR A 198 -12.28 4.67 7.01
C TYR A 198 -11.59 5.69 7.91
N TRP A 199 -12.34 6.71 8.30
CA TRP A 199 -11.96 7.69 9.32
C TRP A 199 -12.95 7.58 10.47
N PRO A 200 -12.53 7.21 11.67
CA PRO A 200 -13.43 7.22 12.82
C PRO A 200 -13.81 8.66 13.19
N MET A 201 -14.99 8.83 13.79
CA MET A 201 -15.51 10.16 14.18
C MET A 201 -14.63 10.90 15.21
N ASN A 202 -13.70 10.21 15.85
CA ASN A 202 -12.72 10.77 16.78
C ASN A 202 -11.35 10.99 16.16
N SER A 203 -11.16 10.74 14.86
CA SER A 203 -9.98 11.20 14.11
C SER A 203 -10.29 12.61 13.60
N ASN A 204 -9.60 13.59 14.10
CA ASN A 204 -9.72 14.98 13.67
C ASN A 204 -8.67 15.31 12.63
#